data_f6799978838bdd90a0e371c16b9e80ee
#
_entry.id   f6799978838bdd90a0e371c16b9e80ee
#
_cell.length_a   1.000
_cell.length_b   1.000
_cell.length_c   1.000
_cell.angle_alpha   90.00
_cell.angle_beta   90.00
_cell.angle_gamma   90.00
#
_symmetry.space_group_name_H-M   'P 1'
#
loop_
_entity.id
_entity.type
_entity.pdbx_description
1 polymer ?
#
loop_
_entity_poly.entity_id
_entity_poly.type
_entity_poly.pdbx_seq_one_letter_code
_entity_poly.pdbx_strand_id
1 'polypeptide(L)'
;MFRLDKRKIFLLYQYYLLGKVQKTEEEDKKAKERIFWLAKCCEREKFLSEKIAKKLKIGWEFSRLPPLERAILIFAAYELLFGQNPNYPKMIIDQVINFSKVYLEAGKYKYINKVLDLLIKEEKVPN
;
A
#
# COMPACT_ATOMS: atom_id res chain seq x y z
N MET A 1 -11.11 14.31 -3.20
CA MET A 1 -10.21 13.71 -4.21
C MET A 1 -9.04 13.01 -3.53
N PHE A 2 -8.72 11.81 -3.97
CA PHE A 2 -7.58 11.08 -3.43
C PHE A 2 -6.26 11.70 -3.92
N ARG A 3 -5.34 11.91 -2.99
CA ARG A 3 -3.97 12.33 -3.30
C ARG A 3 -3.02 11.44 -2.52
N LEU A 4 -2.17 10.70 -3.23
CA LEU A 4 -1.23 9.79 -2.62
C LEU A 4 -0.24 10.55 -1.73
N ASP A 5 -0.12 10.13 -0.47
CA ASP A 5 0.88 10.64 0.44
C ASP A 5 2.04 9.63 0.50
N LYS A 6 3.10 9.93 -0.23
CA LYS A 6 4.25 9.03 -0.34
C LYS A 6 4.93 8.77 1.02
N ARG A 7 4.78 9.67 1.98
CA ARG A 7 5.35 9.46 3.32
C ARG A 7 4.69 8.30 4.05
N LYS A 8 3.41 8.04 3.76
CA LYS A 8 2.73 6.85 4.29
C LYS A 8 3.36 5.57 3.76
N ILE A 9 3.68 5.54 2.46
CA ILE A 9 4.37 4.38 1.87
C ILE A 9 5.75 4.21 2.49
N PHE A 10 6.48 5.30 2.69
CA PHE A 10 7.82 5.23 3.30
C PHE A 10 7.78 4.79 4.77
N LEU A 11 6.73 5.13 5.51
CA LEU A 11 6.55 4.62 6.87
C LEU A 11 6.34 3.11 6.87
N LEU A 12 5.51 2.60 5.96
CA LEU A 12 5.34 1.16 5.79
C LEU A 12 6.63 0.48 5.35
N TYR A 13 7.37 1.10 4.43
CA TYR A 13 8.66 0.61 3.99
C TYR A 13 9.61 0.47 5.18
N GLN A 14 9.69 1.50 6.01
CA GLN A 14 10.54 1.49 7.21
C GLN A 14 10.10 0.37 8.17
N TYR A 15 8.80 0.21 8.35
CA TYR A 15 8.24 -0.87 9.17
C TYR A 15 8.66 -2.25 8.66
N TYR A 16 8.55 -2.49 7.35
CA TYR A 16 8.95 -3.77 6.77
C TYR A 16 10.46 -3.99 6.78
N LEU A 17 11.22 -2.92 6.65
CA LEU A 17 12.68 -3.02 6.61
C LEU A 17 13.29 -3.21 8.00
N LEU A 18 12.80 -2.48 9.00
CA LEU A 18 13.38 -2.40 10.33
C LEU A 18 12.57 -3.08 11.42
N GLY A 19 11.35 -3.49 11.12
CA GLY A 19 10.42 -4.03 12.12
C GLY A 19 9.84 -2.99 13.07
N LYS A 20 10.18 -1.74 12.89
CA LYS A 20 9.70 -0.62 13.72
C LYS A 20 9.80 0.68 12.96
N VAL A 21 9.06 1.69 13.41
CA VAL A 21 9.14 3.04 12.88
C VAL A 21 9.93 3.90 13.86
N GLN A 22 10.91 4.64 13.35
CA GLN A 22 11.67 5.57 14.17
C GLN A 22 10.77 6.72 14.60
N LYS A 23 10.84 7.06 15.89
CA LYS A 23 10.13 8.23 16.39
C LYS A 23 10.82 9.47 15.84
N THR A 24 10.05 10.29 15.14
CA THR A 24 10.52 11.61 14.76
C THR A 24 10.18 12.56 15.90
N GLU A 25 11.10 13.46 16.22
CA GLU A 25 10.86 14.48 17.25
C GLU A 25 9.93 15.58 16.73
N GLU A 26 9.56 15.53 15.46
CA GLU A 26 8.65 16.51 14.89
C GLU A 26 7.22 16.24 15.39
N GLU A 27 6.70 17.19 16.16
CA GLU A 27 5.33 17.18 16.65
C GLU A 27 4.36 17.82 15.66
N ASP A 28 4.69 17.76 14.37
CA ASP A 28 3.84 18.25 13.32
C ASP A 28 2.53 17.45 13.28
N LYS A 29 1.43 18.16 13.11
CA LYS A 29 0.09 17.57 13.03
C LYS A 29 0.03 16.48 11.95
N LYS A 30 0.61 16.74 10.78
CA LYS A 30 0.61 15.77 9.68
C LYS A 30 1.41 14.52 10.02
N ALA A 31 2.52 14.67 10.72
CA ALA A 31 3.32 13.53 11.17
C ALA A 31 2.53 12.65 12.13
N LYS A 32 1.79 13.27 13.06
CA LYS A 32 0.92 12.53 13.99
C LYS A 32 -0.20 11.81 13.26
N GLU A 33 -0.80 12.45 12.27
CA GLU A 33 -1.85 11.84 11.45
C GLU A 33 -1.33 10.63 10.68
N ARG A 34 -0.10 10.71 10.16
CA ARG A 34 0.52 9.58 9.45
C ARG A 34 0.81 8.42 10.38
N ILE A 35 1.28 8.69 11.59
CA ILE A 35 1.53 7.63 12.58
C ILE A 35 0.22 6.97 12.99
N PHE A 36 -0.84 7.76 13.19
CA PHE A 36 -2.16 7.21 13.48
C PHE A 36 -2.66 6.34 12.31
N TRP A 37 -2.49 6.83 11.09
CA TRP A 37 -2.83 6.06 9.89
C TRP A 37 -2.05 4.74 9.84
N LEU A 38 -0.75 4.79 10.13
CA LEU A 38 0.10 3.60 10.14
C LEU A 38 -0.39 2.57 11.15
N ALA A 39 -0.76 3.01 12.34
CA ALA A 39 -1.30 2.11 13.36
C ALA A 39 -2.57 1.41 12.89
N LYS A 40 -3.48 2.16 12.26
CA LYS A 40 -4.71 1.60 11.69
C LYS A 40 -4.41 0.60 10.57
N CYS A 41 -3.45 0.93 9.72
CA CYS A 41 -3.04 0.06 8.63
C CYS A 41 -2.43 -1.24 9.17
N CYS A 42 -1.59 -1.14 10.19
CA CYS A 42 -0.94 -2.31 10.80
C CYS A 42 -1.94 -3.25 11.49
N GLU A 43 -3.02 -2.71 12.05
CA GLU A 43 -4.09 -3.53 12.61
C GLU A 43 -4.72 -4.44 11.56
N ARG A 44 -4.69 -4.04 10.30
CA ARG A 44 -5.29 -4.77 9.19
C ARG A 44 -4.27 -5.45 8.29
N GLU A 45 -3.00 -5.37 8.65
CA GLU A 45 -1.91 -5.86 7.80
C GLU A 45 -2.05 -7.34 7.48
N LYS A 46 -2.38 -8.17 8.46
CA LYS A 46 -2.56 -9.60 8.24
C LYS A 46 -3.68 -9.88 7.23
N PHE A 47 -4.81 -9.22 7.41
CA PHE A 47 -5.95 -9.34 6.48
C PHE A 47 -5.54 -8.91 5.07
N LEU A 48 -4.89 -7.75 4.96
CA LEU A 48 -4.50 -7.19 3.67
C LEU A 48 -3.44 -8.06 2.98
N SER A 49 -2.43 -8.50 3.71
CA SER A 49 -1.36 -9.32 3.12
C SER A 49 -1.88 -10.67 2.65
N GLU A 50 -2.82 -11.27 3.35
CA GLU A 50 -3.46 -12.52 2.93
C GLU A 50 -4.27 -12.32 1.66
N LYS A 51 -5.00 -11.21 1.54
CA LYS A 51 -5.76 -10.88 0.34
C LYS A 51 -4.83 -10.67 -0.87
N ILE A 52 -3.75 -9.93 -0.66
CA ILE A 52 -2.75 -9.67 -1.70
C ILE A 52 -2.08 -10.99 -2.14
N ALA A 53 -1.70 -11.83 -1.17
CA ALA A 53 -1.00 -13.09 -1.45
C ALA A 53 -1.78 -13.97 -2.42
N LYS A 54 -3.11 -13.99 -2.31
CA LYS A 54 -3.96 -14.78 -3.21
C LYS A 54 -3.95 -14.28 -4.65
N LYS A 55 -3.51 -13.04 -4.87
CA LYS A 55 -3.46 -12.42 -6.20
C LYS A 55 -2.09 -12.47 -6.82
N LEU A 56 -1.08 -12.90 -6.06
CA LEU A 56 0.27 -13.03 -6.57
C LEU A 56 0.38 -14.24 -7.49
N LYS A 57 1.36 -14.19 -8.38
CA LYS A 57 1.67 -15.31 -9.28
C LYS A 57 2.05 -16.55 -8.47
N ILE A 58 1.68 -17.73 -8.96
CA ILE A 58 2.01 -19.01 -8.33
C ILE A 58 3.51 -19.07 -8.04
N GLY A 59 3.85 -19.44 -6.81
CA GLY A 59 5.24 -19.52 -6.37
C GLY A 59 5.77 -18.24 -5.75
N TRP A 60 5.02 -17.15 -5.81
CA TRP A 60 5.39 -15.89 -5.16
C TRP A 60 4.75 -15.80 -3.79
N GLU A 61 5.55 -15.45 -2.78
CA GLU A 61 5.08 -15.26 -1.42
C GLU A 61 5.18 -13.78 -1.05
N PHE A 62 4.13 -13.24 -0.43
CA PHE A 62 4.13 -11.83 -0.02
C PHE A 62 5.33 -11.51 0.89
N SER A 63 5.62 -12.39 1.84
CA SER A 63 6.71 -12.19 2.80
C SER A 63 8.10 -12.11 2.16
N ARG A 64 8.23 -12.61 0.93
CA ARG A 64 9.51 -12.60 0.19
C ARG A 64 9.64 -11.45 -0.78
N LEU A 65 8.58 -10.66 -0.95
CA LEU A 65 8.67 -9.47 -1.78
C LEU A 65 9.59 -8.44 -1.11
N PRO A 66 10.32 -7.63 -1.89
CA PRO A 66 11.11 -6.55 -1.32
C PRO A 66 10.27 -5.61 -0.45
N PRO A 67 10.86 -5.05 0.62
CA PRO A 67 10.10 -4.22 1.56
C PRO A 67 9.32 -3.07 0.92
N LEU A 68 9.88 -2.39 -0.08
CA LEU A 68 9.18 -1.28 -0.73
C LEU A 68 7.96 -1.77 -1.52
N GLU A 69 8.08 -2.92 -2.18
CA GLU A 69 6.96 -3.50 -2.92
C GLU A 69 5.84 -3.92 -1.98
N ARG A 70 6.18 -4.52 -0.83
CA ARG A 70 5.20 -4.85 0.21
C ARG A 70 4.51 -3.58 0.71
N ALA A 71 5.27 -2.53 0.96
CA ALA A 71 4.73 -1.25 1.43
C ALA A 71 3.75 -0.67 0.43
N ILE A 72 4.09 -0.68 -0.85
CA ILE A 72 3.21 -0.16 -1.91
C ILE A 72 1.90 -0.95 -1.96
N LEU A 73 2.00 -2.27 -1.93
CA LEU A 73 0.81 -3.14 -2.00
C LEU A 73 -0.11 -2.96 -0.80
N ILE A 74 0.46 -2.91 0.41
CA ILE A 74 -0.33 -2.73 1.62
C ILE A 74 -0.96 -1.34 1.65
N PHE A 75 -0.21 -0.29 1.29
CA PHE A 75 -0.75 1.06 1.21
C PHE A 75 -1.96 1.10 0.27
N ALA A 76 -1.79 0.58 -0.94
CA ALA A 76 -2.84 0.61 -1.95
C ALA A 76 -4.06 -0.21 -1.51
N ALA A 77 -3.84 -1.42 -1.00
CA ALA A 77 -4.93 -2.27 -0.54
C ALA A 77 -5.70 -1.62 0.61
N TYR A 78 -5.00 -1.01 1.56
CA TYR A 78 -5.65 -0.31 2.66
C TYR A 78 -6.52 0.84 2.14
N GLU A 79 -5.97 1.67 1.26
CA GLU A 79 -6.73 2.82 0.73
C GLU A 79 -7.92 2.37 -0.11
N LEU A 80 -7.77 1.28 -0.86
CA LEU A 80 -8.86 0.76 -1.68
C LEU A 80 -10.00 0.17 -0.84
N LEU A 81 -9.68 -0.51 0.26
CA LEU A 81 -10.67 -1.25 1.04
C LEU A 81 -11.16 -0.49 2.27
N PHE A 82 -10.31 0.34 2.88
CA PHE A 82 -10.61 1.00 4.15
C PHE A 82 -10.38 2.51 4.13
N GLY A 83 -9.96 3.06 2.99
CA GLY A 83 -9.67 4.48 2.88
C GLY A 83 -10.91 5.34 2.82
N GLN A 84 -10.70 6.65 2.84
CA GLN A 84 -11.78 7.65 2.82
C GLN A 84 -12.30 7.96 1.42
N ASN A 85 -11.75 7.31 0.38
CA ASN A 85 -12.12 7.56 -1.01
C ASN A 85 -12.58 6.27 -1.71
N PRO A 86 -13.61 5.58 -1.18
CA PRO A 86 -14.00 4.26 -1.69
C PRO A 86 -14.58 4.29 -3.11
N ASN A 87 -14.99 5.47 -3.60
CA ASN A 87 -15.61 5.60 -4.91
C ASN A 87 -14.62 5.95 -6.03
N TYR A 88 -13.30 5.94 -5.72
CA TYR A 88 -12.28 6.33 -6.70
C TYR A 88 -11.15 5.33 -6.80
N PRO A 89 -11.45 4.00 -6.98
CA PRO A 89 -10.38 3.00 -7.01
C PRO A 89 -9.41 3.20 -8.18
N LYS A 90 -9.91 3.63 -9.33
CA LYS A 90 -9.04 3.87 -10.49
C LYS A 90 -8.04 4.99 -10.21
N MET A 91 -8.47 6.06 -9.55
CA MET A 91 -7.59 7.16 -9.20
C MET A 91 -6.49 6.71 -8.23
N ILE A 92 -6.85 5.89 -7.24
CA ILE A 92 -5.88 5.34 -6.28
C ILE A 92 -4.85 4.49 -7.03
N ILE A 93 -5.30 3.57 -7.87
CA ILE A 93 -4.42 2.69 -8.62
C ILE A 93 -3.50 3.49 -9.56
N ASP A 94 -4.05 4.45 -10.30
CA ASP A 94 -3.25 5.27 -11.20
C ASP A 94 -2.12 5.98 -10.47
N GLN A 95 -2.39 6.56 -9.30
CA GLN A 95 -1.35 7.24 -8.52
C GLN A 95 -0.33 6.28 -7.94
N VAL A 96 -0.78 5.10 -7.47
CA VAL A 96 0.13 4.06 -6.97
C VAL A 96 1.04 3.57 -8.09
N ILE A 97 0.51 3.39 -9.30
CA ILE A 97 1.31 2.93 -10.44
C ILE A 97 2.32 3.99 -10.86
N ASN A 98 1.93 5.27 -10.86
CA ASN A 98 2.88 6.36 -11.14
C ASN A 98 4.01 6.38 -10.10
N PHE A 99 3.69 6.19 -8.84
CA PHE A 99 4.70 6.07 -7.79
C PHE A 99 5.62 4.89 -8.06
N SER A 100 5.06 3.74 -8.40
CA SER A 100 5.82 2.51 -8.67
C SER A 100 6.79 2.69 -9.84
N LYS A 101 6.37 3.40 -10.88
CA LYS A 101 7.23 3.67 -12.03
C LYS A 101 8.45 4.51 -11.65
N VAL A 102 8.31 5.38 -10.67
CA VAL A 102 9.41 6.25 -10.21
C VAL A 102 10.36 5.50 -9.26
N TYR A 103 9.83 4.71 -8.35
CA TYR A 103 10.60 4.16 -7.23
C TYR A 103 11.00 2.68 -7.37
N LEU A 104 10.39 1.95 -8.29
CA LEU A 104 10.73 0.55 -8.53
C LEU A 104 11.49 0.38 -9.83
N GLU A 105 12.15 -0.77 -9.98
CA GLU A 105 12.82 -1.13 -11.22
C GLU A 105 11.84 -1.15 -12.39
N ALA A 106 12.38 -0.91 -13.60
CA ALA A 106 11.58 -0.85 -14.83
C ALA A 106 10.71 -2.12 -14.98
N GLY A 107 9.42 -1.90 -15.21
CA GLY A 107 8.49 -2.98 -15.44
C GLY A 107 7.84 -3.58 -14.21
N LYS A 108 8.36 -3.32 -13.01
CA LYS A 108 7.80 -3.85 -11.77
C LYS A 108 6.37 -3.38 -11.52
N TYR A 109 6.01 -2.18 -11.96
CA TYR A 109 4.66 -1.66 -11.79
C TYR A 109 3.59 -2.55 -12.42
N LYS A 110 3.96 -3.37 -13.39
CA LYS A 110 2.99 -4.21 -14.12
C LYS A 110 2.32 -5.24 -13.21
N TYR A 111 3.12 -5.93 -12.37
CA TYR A 111 2.52 -6.90 -11.46
C TYR A 111 1.74 -6.21 -10.34
N ILE A 112 2.21 -5.04 -9.89
CA ILE A 112 1.48 -4.24 -8.89
C ILE A 112 0.09 -3.90 -9.44
N ASN A 113 0.03 -3.40 -10.66
CA ASN A 113 -1.23 -3.06 -11.32
C ASN A 113 -2.16 -4.26 -11.41
N LYS A 114 -1.62 -5.41 -11.82
CA LYS A 114 -2.42 -6.63 -11.98
C LYS A 114 -3.00 -7.10 -10.63
N VAL A 115 -2.18 -7.09 -9.58
CA VAL A 115 -2.62 -7.49 -8.23
C VAL A 115 -3.76 -6.59 -7.77
N LEU A 116 -3.61 -5.27 -7.94
CA LEU A 116 -4.62 -4.31 -7.49
C LEU A 116 -5.92 -4.43 -8.28
N ASP A 117 -5.83 -4.64 -9.60
CA ASP A 117 -7.01 -4.86 -10.43
C ASP A 117 -7.78 -6.11 -9.99
N LEU A 118 -7.07 -7.21 -9.71
CA LEU A 118 -7.68 -8.44 -9.23
C LEU A 118 -8.31 -8.24 -7.85
N LEU A 119 -7.65 -7.47 -7.00
CA LEU A 119 -8.15 -7.20 -5.66
C LEU A 119 -9.48 -6.45 -5.69
N ILE A 120 -9.60 -5.40 -6.50
CA ILE A 120 -10.84 -4.63 -6.57
C ILE A 120 -11.97 -5.43 -7.20
N LYS A 121 -11.68 -6.32 -8.15
CA LYS A 121 -12.67 -7.19 -8.75
C LYS A 121 -13.25 -8.17 -7.73
N GLU A 122 -12.37 -8.79 -6.93
CA GLU A 122 -12.80 -9.74 -5.90
C GLU A 122 -13.61 -9.08 -4.81
N GLU A 123 -13.16 -7.93 -4.34
CA GLU A 123 -13.82 -7.22 -3.24
C GLU A 123 -15.01 -6.38 -3.72
N LYS A 124 -15.29 -6.38 -5.01
CA LYS A 124 -16.40 -5.62 -5.62
C LYS A 124 -16.35 -4.13 -5.26
N VAL A 125 -15.15 -3.57 -5.27
CA VAL A 125 -14.95 -2.14 -5.02
C VAL A 125 -15.58 -1.35 -6.18
N PRO A 126 -16.42 -0.33 -5.90
CA PRO A 126 -17.03 0.46 -6.97
C PRO A 126 -15.99 1.16 -7.84
N ASN A 127 -16.26 1.17 -9.14
CA ASN A 127 -15.39 1.88 -10.09
C ASN A 127 -15.73 3.36 -10.16
#